data_2e835fb1fa54b51b21009b36bb507a62
#
_entry.id   2e835fb1fa54b51b21009b36bb507a62
#
_cell.length_a   1.000
_cell.length_b   1.000
_cell.length_c   1.000
_cell.angle_alpha   90.00
_cell.angle_beta   90.00
_cell.angle_gamma   90.00
#
_symmetry.space_group_name_H-M   'P 1'
#
loop_
_entity.id
_entity.type
_entity.pdbx_description
1 polymer ?
#
loop_
_entity_poly.entity_id
_entity_poly.type
_entity_poly.pdbx_seq_one_letter_code
_entity_poly.pdbx_strand_id
1 'polypeptide(L)'
;MDSPARIIPVNGREIAIEDSGPPDGFPVIVHHRGSRHLFPGVVRDARSSGLRLISYDRPGQGRSTPQPGRVVADCADDVRAILGALGIGRTSVWGSSVGGPYALATAALLPEAIASVCVFASLAPYGAPGLDFAEGMSEGFREEIRTFSDEPGRARAEFRARSAEFARLSSSPAWWMGRWADRAGQDAAHSQEWADYLALVNRDGYSGGDEGWWEDWSASFLPWGFDLASIRAPVALWHGLRDTAAPPGHSRWLAGHIPHATAHFPADQDHTNVEENNRAAAIRWVRDHI
;
A
#
# COMPACT_ATOMS: atom_id res chain seq x y z
N MET A 1 -10.01 20.40 -4.01
CA MET A 1 -9.48 21.31 -2.97
C MET A 1 -8.72 20.44 -2.01
N ASP A 2 -7.39 20.60 -1.95
CA ASP A 2 -6.55 19.84 -1.04
C ASP A 2 -6.91 20.21 0.40
N SER A 3 -7.49 19.27 1.13
CA SER A 3 -7.63 19.42 2.58
C SER A 3 -6.22 19.47 3.17
N PRO A 4 -5.88 20.46 4.02
CA PRO A 4 -4.56 20.49 4.61
C PRO A 4 -4.30 19.21 5.39
N ALA A 5 -3.10 18.62 5.20
CA ALA A 5 -2.71 17.44 5.96
C ALA A 5 -2.79 17.72 7.46
N ARG A 6 -3.46 16.85 8.20
CA ARG A 6 -3.41 16.86 9.67
C ARG A 6 -2.12 16.17 10.12
N ILE A 7 -1.40 16.78 11.05
CA ILE A 7 -0.16 16.24 11.61
C ILE A 7 -0.46 15.58 12.96
N ILE A 8 0.05 14.37 13.14
CA ILE A 8 -0.08 13.58 14.37
C ILE A 8 1.31 13.28 14.91
N PRO A 9 1.58 13.57 16.20
CA PRO A 9 2.85 13.23 16.83
C PRO A 9 2.91 11.71 17.14
N VAL A 10 4.06 11.09 16.86
CA VAL A 10 4.32 9.66 17.08
C VAL A 10 5.76 9.47 17.54
N ASN A 11 5.99 9.11 18.80
CA ASN A 11 7.33 8.76 19.30
C ASN A 11 8.45 9.77 18.93
N GLY A 12 8.16 11.07 19.06
CA GLY A 12 9.09 12.16 18.71
C GLY A 12 9.20 12.47 17.21
N ARG A 13 8.38 11.81 16.37
CA ARG A 13 8.20 12.08 14.93
C ARG A 13 6.82 12.70 14.68
N GLU A 14 6.59 13.14 13.47
CA GLU A 14 5.32 13.64 12.96
C GLU A 14 4.84 12.79 11.78
N ILE A 15 3.56 12.44 11.78
CA ILE A 15 2.91 11.71 10.68
C ILE A 15 1.82 12.59 10.09
N ALA A 16 1.87 12.80 8.78
CA ALA A 16 0.84 13.53 8.04
C ALA A 16 -0.26 12.57 7.59
N ILE A 17 -1.51 12.90 7.90
CA ILE A 17 -2.67 12.09 7.51
C ILE A 17 -3.61 12.87 6.58
N GLU A 18 -4.38 12.12 5.80
CA GLU A 18 -5.60 12.54 5.13
C GLU A 18 -6.78 11.76 5.73
N ASP A 19 -7.84 12.47 6.06
CA ASP A 19 -9.04 11.94 6.68
C ASP A 19 -10.24 12.29 5.80
N SER A 20 -10.75 11.30 5.10
CA SER A 20 -11.71 11.46 4.01
C SER A 20 -12.96 10.62 4.23
N GLY A 21 -14.13 11.26 4.19
CA GLY A 21 -15.42 10.58 4.35
C GLY A 21 -16.30 11.25 5.40
N PRO A 22 -17.45 10.61 5.74
CA PRO A 22 -18.34 11.12 6.78
C PRO A 22 -17.68 10.96 8.15
N PRO A 23 -17.74 11.97 9.04
CA PRO A 23 -17.12 11.91 10.37
C PRO A 23 -17.60 10.73 11.25
N ASP A 24 -18.83 10.30 11.05
CA ASP A 24 -19.51 9.17 11.70
C ASP A 24 -19.41 7.86 10.91
N GLY A 25 -18.73 7.86 9.76
CA GLY A 25 -18.47 6.67 8.95
C GLY A 25 -17.56 5.68 9.66
N PHE A 26 -17.74 4.39 9.35
CA PHE A 26 -16.85 3.37 9.88
C PHE A 26 -15.41 3.58 9.35
N PRO A 27 -14.40 3.67 10.23
CA PRO A 27 -13.05 4.01 9.82
C PRO A 27 -12.35 2.84 9.12
N VAL A 28 -11.55 3.19 8.11
CA VAL A 28 -10.67 2.27 7.39
C VAL A 28 -9.29 2.92 7.28
N ILE A 29 -8.29 2.31 7.87
CA ILE A 29 -6.89 2.74 7.69
C ILE A 29 -6.40 2.22 6.34
N VAL A 30 -5.88 3.12 5.52
CA VAL A 30 -5.37 2.79 4.18
C VAL A 30 -3.86 2.88 4.14
N HIS A 31 -3.21 1.73 3.95
CA HIS A 31 -1.78 1.64 3.64
C HIS A 31 -1.61 1.71 2.12
N HIS A 32 -1.40 2.91 1.63
CA HIS A 32 -1.29 3.16 0.22
C HIS A 32 0.12 2.85 -0.32
N ARG A 33 0.25 2.83 -1.64
CA ARG A 33 1.53 2.58 -2.34
C ARG A 33 2.49 3.79 -2.36
N GLY A 34 2.07 4.93 -1.85
CA GLY A 34 2.84 6.19 -1.89
C GLY A 34 2.44 7.13 -0.76
N SER A 35 2.23 8.40 -1.07
CA SER A 35 1.79 9.41 -0.11
C SER A 35 0.34 9.20 0.37
N ARG A 36 -0.09 9.98 1.36
CA ARG A 36 -1.43 9.93 1.99
C ARG A 36 -2.61 10.12 1.04
N HIS A 37 -2.39 10.65 -0.15
CA HIS A 37 -3.48 10.94 -1.08
C HIS A 37 -4.21 9.68 -1.53
N LEU A 38 -5.53 9.77 -1.52
CA LEU A 38 -6.43 8.71 -1.96
C LEU A 38 -7.00 9.01 -3.34
N PHE A 39 -7.21 7.97 -4.14
CA PHE A 39 -7.86 8.12 -5.43
C PHE A 39 -9.29 8.65 -5.24
N PRO A 40 -9.70 9.73 -5.95
CA PRO A 40 -11.02 10.35 -5.74
C PRO A 40 -12.18 9.37 -5.90
N GLY A 41 -12.09 8.41 -6.81
CA GLY A 41 -13.07 7.36 -6.99
C GLY A 41 -13.26 6.48 -5.76
N VAL A 42 -12.16 6.08 -5.09
CA VAL A 42 -12.20 5.32 -3.84
C VAL A 42 -12.91 6.12 -2.74
N VAL A 43 -12.58 7.41 -2.62
CA VAL A 43 -13.19 8.30 -1.61
C VAL A 43 -14.70 8.47 -1.87
N ARG A 44 -15.10 8.65 -3.13
CA ARG A 44 -16.54 8.75 -3.49
C ARG A 44 -17.32 7.48 -3.11
N ASP A 45 -16.79 6.31 -3.47
CA ASP A 45 -17.45 5.03 -3.24
C ASP A 45 -17.48 4.65 -1.76
N ALA A 46 -16.39 4.89 -1.04
CA ALA A 46 -16.33 4.69 0.41
C ALA A 46 -17.32 5.58 1.15
N ARG A 47 -17.37 6.87 0.82
CA ARG A 47 -18.32 7.83 1.39
C ARG A 47 -19.77 7.41 1.15
N SER A 48 -20.12 7.00 -0.06
CA SER A 48 -21.49 6.54 -0.38
C SER A 48 -21.86 5.26 0.36
N SER A 49 -20.86 4.53 0.82
CA SER A 49 -21.00 3.26 1.58
C SER A 49 -20.89 3.44 3.10
N GLY A 50 -20.80 4.69 3.60
CA GLY A 50 -20.69 4.97 5.04
C GLY A 50 -19.30 4.65 5.61
N LEU A 51 -18.26 4.60 4.79
CA LEU A 51 -16.88 4.40 5.25
C LEU A 51 -16.13 5.74 5.31
N ARG A 52 -15.24 5.85 6.31
CA ARG A 52 -14.31 6.96 6.51
C ARG A 52 -12.90 6.46 6.29
N LEU A 53 -12.26 6.91 5.21
CA LEU A 53 -10.91 6.50 4.86
C LEU A 53 -9.88 7.39 5.52
N ILE A 54 -8.90 6.78 6.17
CA ILE A 54 -7.79 7.47 6.82
C ILE A 54 -6.51 6.91 6.23
N SER A 55 -5.79 7.73 5.49
CA SER A 55 -4.49 7.41 4.92
C SER A 55 -3.40 8.30 5.52
N TYR A 56 -2.14 7.91 5.35
CA TYR A 56 -1.04 8.66 5.89
C TYR A 56 0.22 8.56 5.02
N ASP A 57 1.05 9.57 5.08
CA ASP A 57 2.39 9.51 4.53
C ASP A 57 3.23 8.62 5.45
N ARG A 58 3.74 7.48 4.95
CA ARG A 58 4.65 6.65 5.74
C ARG A 58 5.94 7.42 6.05
N PRO A 59 6.69 7.06 7.11
CA PRO A 59 7.89 7.77 7.52
C PRO A 59 8.84 8.06 6.35
N GLY A 60 9.23 9.34 6.20
CA GLY A 60 10.10 9.82 5.13
C GLY A 60 9.42 10.10 3.79
N GLN A 61 8.12 9.88 3.69
CA GLN A 61 7.33 10.27 2.52
C GLN A 61 6.55 11.56 2.81
N GLY A 62 6.28 12.34 1.77
CA GLY A 62 5.46 13.53 1.85
C GLY A 62 5.89 14.47 2.98
N ARG A 63 5.02 14.61 3.98
CA ARG A 63 5.23 15.49 5.14
C ARG A 63 5.55 14.76 6.45
N SER A 64 5.69 13.43 6.39
CA SER A 64 6.02 12.63 7.58
C SER A 64 7.51 12.60 7.85
N THR A 65 7.88 12.70 9.13
CA THR A 65 9.28 12.62 9.58
C THR A 65 9.90 11.28 9.19
N PRO A 66 11.13 11.24 8.68
CA PRO A 66 11.83 10.00 8.38
C PRO A 66 12.03 9.10 9.61
N GLN A 67 12.08 7.79 9.38
CA GLN A 67 12.46 6.76 10.36
C GLN A 67 13.41 5.77 9.69
N PRO A 68 14.73 6.08 9.69
CA PRO A 68 15.72 5.21 9.05
C PRO A 68 15.79 3.82 9.71
N GLY A 69 15.96 2.78 8.88
CA GLY A 69 16.11 1.40 9.33
C GLY A 69 14.83 0.75 9.84
N ARG A 70 13.67 1.33 9.53
CA ARG A 70 12.37 0.75 9.91
C ARG A 70 12.12 -0.59 9.24
N VAL A 71 11.38 -1.44 9.94
CA VAL A 71 10.80 -2.67 9.39
C VAL A 71 9.29 -2.51 9.22
N VAL A 72 8.66 -3.48 8.58
CA VAL A 72 7.21 -3.44 8.33
C VAL A 72 6.39 -3.30 9.63
N ALA A 73 6.79 -3.99 10.69
CA ALA A 73 6.11 -3.98 12.00
C ALA A 73 6.01 -2.61 12.65
N ASP A 74 6.96 -1.70 12.37
CA ASP A 74 7.01 -0.36 12.99
C ASP A 74 5.79 0.50 12.67
N CYS A 75 5.08 0.20 11.57
CA CYS A 75 3.85 0.90 11.22
C CYS A 75 2.74 0.78 12.28
N ALA A 76 2.80 -0.24 13.14
CA ALA A 76 1.82 -0.42 14.20
C ALA A 76 1.81 0.74 15.20
N ASP A 77 2.96 1.34 15.47
CA ASP A 77 3.05 2.53 16.33
C ASP A 77 2.43 3.76 15.67
N ASP A 78 2.69 3.95 14.37
CA ASP A 78 2.08 5.03 13.60
C ASP A 78 0.55 4.90 13.59
N VAL A 79 0.03 3.71 13.27
CA VAL A 79 -1.42 3.46 13.26
C VAL A 79 -2.02 3.61 14.66
N ARG A 80 -1.37 3.11 15.71
CA ARG A 80 -1.84 3.28 17.10
C ARG A 80 -1.98 4.74 17.47
N ALA A 81 -1.01 5.57 17.10
CA ALA A 81 -1.07 7.01 17.34
C ALA A 81 -2.19 7.69 16.54
N ILE A 82 -2.38 7.31 15.27
CA ILE A 82 -3.47 7.81 14.43
C ILE A 82 -4.83 7.46 15.07
N LEU A 83 -5.05 6.21 15.45
CA LEU A 83 -6.29 5.75 16.09
C LEU A 83 -6.55 6.53 17.40
N GLY A 84 -5.53 6.68 18.25
CA GLY A 84 -5.62 7.44 19.49
C GLY A 84 -5.95 8.91 19.26
N ALA A 85 -5.29 9.58 18.32
CA ALA A 85 -5.51 10.99 18.00
C ALA A 85 -6.89 11.28 17.39
N LEU A 86 -7.50 10.28 16.75
CA LEU A 86 -8.83 10.36 16.13
C LEU A 86 -9.94 9.78 17.02
N GLY A 87 -9.62 9.20 18.18
CA GLY A 87 -10.57 8.57 19.09
C GLY A 87 -11.23 7.31 18.50
N ILE A 88 -10.49 6.57 17.66
CA ILE A 88 -10.97 5.38 16.96
C ILE A 88 -10.64 4.14 17.77
N GLY A 89 -11.65 3.42 18.26
CA GLY A 89 -11.48 2.17 18.99
C GLY A 89 -11.42 0.92 18.09
N ARG A 90 -12.09 0.98 16.92
CA ARG A 90 -12.16 -0.15 15.98
C ARG A 90 -12.13 0.36 14.53
N THR A 91 -11.40 -0.33 13.66
CA THR A 91 -11.20 0.04 12.26
C THR A 91 -11.01 -1.19 11.39
N SER A 92 -11.23 -1.10 10.09
CA SER A 92 -10.69 -2.05 9.12
C SER A 92 -9.40 -1.50 8.50
N VAL A 93 -8.67 -2.37 7.80
CA VAL A 93 -7.41 -2.00 7.15
C VAL A 93 -7.47 -2.36 5.68
N TRP A 94 -6.92 -1.49 4.85
CA TRP A 94 -6.80 -1.66 3.41
C TRP A 94 -5.34 -1.45 2.99
N GLY A 95 -4.75 -2.41 2.26
CA GLY A 95 -3.37 -2.32 1.80
C GLY A 95 -3.22 -2.71 0.34
N SER A 96 -2.42 -1.96 -0.42
CA SER A 96 -2.18 -2.23 -1.83
C SER A 96 -0.69 -2.26 -2.14
N SER A 97 -0.25 -3.28 -2.88
CA SER A 97 1.16 -3.45 -3.29
C SER A 97 2.08 -3.42 -2.06
N VAL A 98 3.06 -2.52 -2.00
CA VAL A 98 3.92 -2.31 -0.83
C VAL A 98 3.15 -1.96 0.46
N GLY A 99 1.90 -1.51 0.36
CA GLY A 99 1.02 -1.29 1.51
C GLY A 99 0.44 -2.57 2.11
N GLY A 100 0.45 -3.68 1.36
CA GLY A 100 -0.09 -4.97 1.82
C GLY A 100 0.60 -5.51 3.07
N PRO A 101 1.94 -5.63 3.12
CA PRO A 101 2.67 -6.01 4.32
C PRO A 101 2.33 -5.16 5.55
N TYR A 102 2.20 -3.84 5.38
CA TYR A 102 1.84 -2.91 6.47
C TYR A 102 0.40 -3.12 6.96
N ALA A 103 -0.54 -3.44 6.06
CA ALA A 103 -1.91 -3.79 6.45
C ALA A 103 -1.94 -5.07 7.28
N LEU A 104 -1.18 -6.09 6.88
CA LEU A 104 -1.05 -7.34 7.63
C LEU A 104 -0.36 -7.13 8.98
N ALA A 105 0.71 -6.31 9.05
CA ALA A 105 1.37 -5.95 10.29
C ALA A 105 0.43 -5.25 11.28
N THR A 106 -0.36 -4.29 10.77
CA THR A 106 -1.37 -3.60 11.56
C THR A 106 -2.37 -4.57 12.18
N ALA A 107 -2.84 -5.55 11.40
CA ALA A 107 -3.79 -6.55 11.90
C ALA A 107 -3.16 -7.52 12.92
N ALA A 108 -1.89 -7.90 12.72
CA ALA A 108 -1.18 -8.78 13.63
C ALA A 108 -0.86 -8.10 14.98
N LEU A 109 -0.47 -6.83 14.95
CA LEU A 109 0.06 -6.10 16.11
C LEU A 109 -0.97 -5.26 16.85
N LEU A 110 -2.15 -5.03 16.23
CA LEU A 110 -3.28 -4.32 16.84
C LEU A 110 -4.57 -5.15 16.77
N PRO A 111 -4.55 -6.45 17.15
CA PRO A 111 -5.64 -7.38 16.88
C PRO A 111 -6.99 -6.98 17.48
N GLU A 112 -7.01 -6.24 18.59
CA GLU A 112 -8.24 -5.79 19.23
C GLU A 112 -8.90 -4.60 18.52
N ALA A 113 -8.09 -3.83 17.74
CA ALA A 113 -8.59 -2.66 17.01
C ALA A 113 -9.05 -3.01 15.59
N ILE A 114 -8.62 -4.15 15.03
CA ILE A 114 -8.86 -4.45 13.61
C ILE A 114 -10.06 -5.38 13.42
N ALA A 115 -11.04 -4.91 12.67
CA ALA A 115 -12.28 -5.62 12.35
C ALA A 115 -12.11 -6.56 11.14
N SER A 116 -11.46 -6.08 10.08
CA SER A 116 -11.20 -6.83 8.84
C SER A 116 -10.05 -6.23 8.05
N VAL A 117 -9.50 -6.99 7.10
CA VAL A 117 -8.36 -6.59 6.27
C VAL A 117 -8.65 -6.85 4.80
N CYS A 118 -8.42 -5.86 3.95
CA CYS A 118 -8.41 -6.00 2.50
C CYS A 118 -6.99 -5.78 1.97
N VAL A 119 -6.47 -6.69 1.15
CA VAL A 119 -5.13 -6.61 0.58
C VAL A 119 -5.16 -6.86 -0.91
N PHE A 120 -4.47 -6.00 -1.66
CA PHE A 120 -4.40 -6.07 -3.12
C PHE A 120 -2.95 -6.19 -3.59
N ALA A 121 -2.67 -7.15 -4.48
CA ALA A 121 -1.39 -7.30 -5.17
C ALA A 121 -0.17 -7.20 -4.22
N SER A 122 -0.26 -7.82 -3.03
CA SER A 122 0.79 -7.77 -2.01
C SER A 122 1.94 -8.70 -2.30
N LEU A 123 3.13 -8.32 -1.87
CA LEU A 123 4.24 -9.25 -1.68
C LEU A 123 3.98 -10.14 -0.45
N ALA A 124 4.61 -11.33 -0.42
CA ALA A 124 4.83 -12.14 0.77
C ALA A 124 6.23 -11.82 1.36
N PRO A 125 6.57 -12.31 2.56
CA PRO A 125 7.89 -12.09 3.14
C PRO A 125 9.01 -12.61 2.23
N TYR A 126 10.07 -11.82 2.07
CA TYR A 126 11.25 -12.27 1.33
C TYR A 126 11.91 -13.44 2.07
N GLY A 127 12.33 -14.47 1.31
CA GLY A 127 12.88 -15.69 1.89
C GLY A 127 11.85 -16.60 2.59
N ALA A 128 10.55 -16.39 2.37
CA ALA A 128 9.49 -17.22 2.91
C ALA A 128 9.65 -18.69 2.49
N PRO A 129 9.62 -19.66 3.43
CA PRO A 129 9.79 -21.08 3.11
C PRO A 129 8.72 -21.55 2.11
N GLY A 130 9.15 -22.24 1.07
CA GLY A 130 8.25 -22.80 0.04
C GLY A 130 7.72 -21.80 -0.99
N LEU A 131 8.19 -20.56 -0.97
CA LEU A 131 7.90 -19.54 -1.99
C LEU A 131 9.18 -19.24 -2.80
N ASP A 132 9.16 -19.47 -4.10
CA ASP A 132 10.09 -18.79 -5.00
C ASP A 132 9.61 -17.34 -5.18
N PHE A 133 10.25 -16.43 -4.44
CA PHE A 133 9.82 -15.03 -4.37
C PHE A 133 9.81 -14.33 -5.73
N ALA A 134 10.75 -14.68 -6.60
CA ALA A 134 10.94 -14.05 -7.91
C ALA A 134 10.22 -14.78 -9.07
N GLU A 135 9.60 -15.94 -8.81
CA GLU A 135 8.87 -16.70 -9.84
C GLU A 135 7.73 -15.86 -10.43
N GLY A 136 7.74 -15.73 -11.75
CA GLY A 136 6.73 -14.94 -12.48
C GLY A 136 6.98 -13.44 -12.54
N MET A 137 7.98 -12.91 -11.84
CA MET A 137 8.37 -11.49 -11.94
C MET A 137 9.01 -11.18 -13.29
N SER A 138 8.86 -9.92 -13.74
CA SER A 138 9.60 -9.41 -14.88
C SER A 138 11.11 -9.42 -14.62
N GLU A 139 11.92 -9.53 -15.69
CA GLU A 139 13.38 -9.58 -15.54
C GLU A 139 13.94 -8.34 -14.82
N GLY A 140 13.36 -7.16 -15.07
CA GLY A 140 13.78 -5.94 -14.36
C GLY A 140 13.61 -6.05 -12.84
N PHE A 141 12.47 -6.58 -12.36
CA PHE A 141 12.27 -6.79 -10.92
C PHE A 141 13.19 -7.86 -10.35
N ARG A 142 13.44 -8.95 -11.09
CA ARG A 142 14.39 -9.99 -10.64
C ARG A 142 15.81 -9.43 -10.48
N GLU A 143 16.26 -8.59 -11.41
CA GLU A 143 17.55 -7.94 -11.32
C GLU A 143 17.63 -6.97 -10.13
N GLU A 144 16.60 -6.19 -9.89
CA GLU A 144 16.54 -5.31 -8.71
C GLU A 144 16.67 -6.08 -7.40
N ILE A 145 15.99 -7.22 -7.28
CA ILE A 145 16.05 -8.08 -6.09
C ILE A 145 17.45 -8.67 -5.92
N ARG A 146 18.04 -9.19 -6.99
CA ARG A 146 19.42 -9.72 -6.98
C ARG A 146 20.41 -8.65 -6.51
N THR A 147 20.33 -7.46 -7.13
CA THR A 147 21.22 -6.35 -6.76
C THR A 147 21.03 -5.93 -5.30
N PHE A 148 19.79 -5.91 -4.79
CA PHE A 148 19.52 -5.62 -3.39
C PHE A 148 20.15 -6.65 -2.45
N SER A 149 20.06 -7.95 -2.77
CA SER A 149 20.59 -9.03 -1.95
C SER A 149 22.10 -9.10 -1.97
N ASP A 150 22.71 -8.96 -3.16
CA ASP A 150 24.13 -9.23 -3.36
C ASP A 150 25.01 -7.99 -3.18
N GLU A 151 24.50 -6.82 -3.57
CA GLU A 151 25.24 -5.56 -3.62
C GLU A 151 24.39 -4.39 -3.06
N PRO A 152 24.01 -4.39 -1.76
CA PRO A 152 23.04 -3.41 -1.23
C PRO A 152 23.47 -1.94 -1.41
N GLY A 153 24.77 -1.65 -1.38
CA GLY A 153 25.29 -0.30 -1.64
C GLY A 153 25.07 0.13 -3.11
N ARG A 154 25.22 -0.78 -4.06
CA ARG A 154 24.92 -0.56 -5.48
C ARG A 154 23.41 -0.40 -5.68
N ALA A 155 22.61 -1.28 -5.07
CA ALA A 155 21.15 -1.17 -5.12
C ALA A 155 20.66 0.21 -4.65
N ARG A 156 21.21 0.73 -3.54
CA ARG A 156 20.88 2.07 -3.05
C ARG A 156 21.25 3.19 -4.01
N ALA A 157 22.45 3.09 -4.63
CA ALA A 157 22.92 4.09 -5.60
C ALA A 157 22.05 4.09 -6.88
N GLU A 158 21.73 2.90 -7.41
CA GLU A 158 20.87 2.73 -8.58
C GLU A 158 19.43 3.17 -8.28
N PHE A 159 18.89 2.83 -7.10
CA PHE A 159 17.58 3.29 -6.65
C PHE A 159 17.52 4.82 -6.64
N ARG A 160 18.51 5.49 -6.02
CA ARG A 160 18.60 6.96 -5.96
C ARG A 160 18.63 7.59 -7.35
N ALA A 161 19.45 7.06 -8.25
CA ALA A 161 19.55 7.57 -9.62
C ALA A 161 18.22 7.46 -10.38
N ARG A 162 17.56 6.30 -10.29
CA ARG A 162 16.24 6.08 -10.93
C ARG A 162 15.13 6.90 -10.27
N SER A 163 15.14 7.01 -8.95
CA SER A 163 14.12 7.75 -8.19
C SER A 163 14.09 9.23 -8.55
N ALA A 164 15.23 9.86 -8.74
CA ALA A 164 15.31 11.26 -9.14
C ALA A 164 14.67 11.52 -10.52
N GLU A 165 14.94 10.65 -11.49
CA GLU A 165 14.31 10.73 -12.81
C GLU A 165 12.81 10.38 -12.74
N PHE A 166 12.48 9.29 -12.05
CA PHE A 166 11.09 8.87 -11.89
C PHE A 166 10.25 9.95 -11.20
N ALA A 167 10.73 10.55 -10.11
CA ALA A 167 10.05 11.64 -9.41
C ALA A 167 9.74 12.83 -10.35
N ARG A 168 10.72 13.20 -11.18
CA ARG A 168 10.54 14.28 -12.16
C ARG A 168 9.51 13.96 -13.23
N LEU A 169 9.55 12.75 -13.78
CA LEU A 169 8.66 12.32 -14.87
C LEU A 169 7.24 12.02 -14.36
N SER A 170 7.14 11.25 -13.27
CA SER A 170 5.87 10.75 -12.73
C SER A 170 5.01 11.81 -12.06
N SER A 171 5.55 13.00 -11.82
CA SER A 171 4.79 14.19 -11.39
C SER A 171 3.94 14.80 -12.49
N SER A 172 4.00 14.26 -13.72
CA SER A 172 3.23 14.73 -14.87
C SER A 172 2.10 13.74 -15.21
N PRO A 173 0.83 14.18 -15.25
CA PRO A 173 -0.27 13.33 -15.74
C PRO A 173 -0.05 12.89 -17.20
N ALA A 174 0.51 13.75 -18.04
CA ALA A 174 0.78 13.41 -19.44
C ALA A 174 1.78 12.26 -19.58
N TRP A 175 2.75 12.13 -18.67
CA TRP A 175 3.68 11.00 -18.67
C TRP A 175 2.97 9.67 -18.39
N TRP A 176 2.03 9.64 -17.44
CA TRP A 176 1.21 8.47 -17.15
C TRP A 176 0.33 8.09 -18.33
N MET A 177 -0.36 9.06 -18.91
CA MET A 177 -1.20 8.84 -20.10
C MET A 177 -0.37 8.31 -21.29
N GLY A 178 0.85 8.82 -21.49
CA GLY A 178 1.76 8.32 -22.52
C GLY A 178 2.19 6.87 -22.32
N ARG A 179 2.41 6.46 -21.07
CA ARG A 179 2.74 5.06 -20.74
C ARG A 179 1.57 4.09 -20.97
N TRP A 180 0.35 4.60 -20.96
CA TRP A 180 -0.87 3.81 -21.16
C TRP A 180 -1.51 4.06 -22.53
N ALA A 181 -0.78 4.61 -23.50
CA ALA A 181 -1.35 5.01 -24.79
C ALA A 181 -2.17 3.89 -25.44
N ASP A 182 -1.71 2.63 -25.34
CA ASP A 182 -2.39 1.46 -25.88
C ASP A 182 -3.52 0.92 -24.98
N ARG A 183 -3.66 1.45 -23.75
CA ARG A 183 -4.62 0.98 -22.73
C ARG A 183 -5.58 2.07 -22.26
N ALA A 184 -5.37 3.32 -22.66
CA ALA A 184 -6.17 4.45 -22.22
C ALA A 184 -7.65 4.24 -22.54
N GLY A 185 -8.50 4.36 -21.50
CA GLY A 185 -9.95 4.17 -21.63
C GLY A 185 -10.40 2.70 -21.64
N GLN A 186 -9.50 1.71 -21.50
CA GLN A 186 -9.87 0.30 -21.45
C GLN A 186 -10.41 -0.09 -20.06
N ASP A 187 -9.92 0.56 -19.00
CA ASP A 187 -10.46 0.45 -17.65
C ASP A 187 -10.23 1.75 -16.84
N ALA A 188 -10.79 1.82 -15.64
CA ALA A 188 -10.70 3.01 -14.79
C ALA A 188 -9.25 3.35 -14.38
N ALA A 189 -8.38 2.32 -14.25
CA ALA A 189 -6.98 2.49 -13.87
C ALA A 189 -6.09 3.09 -14.97
N HIS A 190 -6.60 3.23 -16.20
CA HIS A 190 -5.90 3.86 -17.32
C HIS A 190 -6.62 5.16 -17.79
N SER A 191 -7.25 5.87 -16.85
CA SER A 191 -7.99 7.10 -17.09
C SER A 191 -7.17 8.35 -16.80
N GLN A 192 -7.64 9.51 -17.29
CA GLN A 192 -7.06 10.82 -16.94
C GLN A 192 -7.14 11.08 -15.43
N GLU A 193 -8.22 10.70 -14.77
CA GLU A 193 -8.38 10.88 -13.32
C GLU A 193 -7.30 10.10 -12.54
N TRP A 194 -6.96 8.88 -12.99
CA TRP A 194 -5.86 8.11 -12.42
C TRP A 194 -4.49 8.74 -12.72
N ALA A 195 -4.27 9.26 -13.91
CA ALA A 195 -3.02 9.94 -14.26
C ALA A 195 -2.79 11.18 -13.38
N ASP A 196 -3.84 12.00 -13.19
CA ASP A 196 -3.80 13.18 -12.32
C ASP A 196 -3.50 12.79 -10.87
N TYR A 197 -4.15 11.75 -10.38
CA TYR A 197 -3.95 11.21 -9.04
C TYR A 197 -2.53 10.68 -8.83
N LEU A 198 -2.01 9.85 -9.74
CA LEU A 198 -0.65 9.32 -9.63
C LEU A 198 0.41 10.41 -9.72
N ALA A 199 0.18 11.43 -10.53
CA ALA A 199 1.05 12.59 -10.60
C ALA A 199 1.09 13.36 -9.27
N LEU A 200 -0.05 13.53 -8.61
CA LEU A 200 -0.15 14.13 -7.27
C LEU A 200 0.59 13.27 -6.22
N VAL A 201 0.29 11.98 -6.17
CA VAL A 201 0.91 11.02 -5.22
C VAL A 201 2.43 11.04 -5.31
N ASN A 202 2.98 11.02 -6.54
CA ASN A 202 4.42 10.99 -6.73
C ASN A 202 5.06 12.35 -6.43
N ARG A 203 4.45 13.45 -6.87
CA ARG A 203 4.96 14.80 -6.56
C ARG A 203 5.07 15.05 -5.06
N ASP A 204 4.02 14.71 -4.32
CA ASP A 204 3.99 14.91 -2.87
C ASP A 204 4.83 13.85 -2.14
N GLY A 205 4.76 12.58 -2.55
CA GLY A 205 5.52 11.49 -1.94
C GLY A 205 7.04 11.69 -2.01
N TYR A 206 7.52 12.26 -3.13
CA TYR A 206 8.95 12.59 -3.30
C TYR A 206 9.33 13.99 -2.81
N SER A 207 8.43 14.77 -2.23
CA SER A 207 8.74 16.15 -1.80
C SER A 207 9.84 16.24 -0.75
N GLY A 208 10.01 15.19 0.06
CA GLY A 208 11.10 15.04 1.05
C GLY A 208 12.34 14.30 0.53
N GLY A 209 12.36 13.93 -0.76
CA GLY A 209 13.42 13.11 -1.36
C GLY A 209 13.03 11.63 -1.53
N ASP A 210 14.03 10.77 -1.73
CA ASP A 210 13.82 9.35 -2.05
C ASP A 210 13.99 8.40 -0.83
N GLU A 211 14.39 8.93 0.34
CA GLU A 211 14.70 8.10 1.51
C GLU A 211 13.48 7.28 1.98
N GLY A 212 12.30 7.89 2.09
CA GLY A 212 11.10 7.17 2.52
C GLY A 212 10.69 6.04 1.58
N TRP A 213 10.93 6.22 0.27
CA TRP A 213 10.69 5.19 -0.75
C TRP A 213 11.71 4.07 -0.67
N TRP A 214 12.97 4.41 -0.42
CA TRP A 214 14.02 3.42 -0.21
C TRP A 214 13.76 2.57 1.04
N GLU A 215 13.34 3.20 2.14
CA GLU A 215 12.99 2.50 3.38
C GLU A 215 11.80 1.55 3.17
N ASP A 216 10.76 1.96 2.41
CA ASP A 216 9.65 1.08 2.06
C ASP A 216 10.10 -0.12 1.23
N TRP A 217 10.95 0.13 0.23
CA TRP A 217 11.53 -0.91 -0.61
C TRP A 217 12.36 -1.87 0.23
N SER A 218 13.29 -1.36 1.02
CA SER A 218 14.16 -2.14 1.88
C SER A 218 13.38 -2.97 2.91
N ALA A 219 12.40 -2.39 3.57
CA ALA A 219 11.56 -3.08 4.56
C ALA A 219 10.83 -4.30 3.97
N SER A 220 10.53 -4.28 2.66
CA SER A 220 9.88 -5.42 1.98
C SER A 220 10.75 -6.67 1.92
N PHE A 221 12.09 -6.50 1.95
CA PHE A 221 13.09 -7.58 1.89
C PHE A 221 13.73 -7.92 3.24
N LEU A 222 13.44 -7.16 4.28
CA LEU A 222 13.86 -7.45 5.64
C LEU A 222 12.81 -8.34 6.35
N PRO A 223 13.17 -8.99 7.46
CA PRO A 223 12.18 -9.64 8.31
C PRO A 223 11.08 -8.64 8.71
N TRP A 224 9.82 -9.00 8.46
CA TRP A 224 8.70 -8.08 8.68
C TRP A 224 8.45 -7.70 10.15
N GLY A 225 8.97 -8.53 11.09
CA GLY A 225 8.91 -8.24 12.52
C GLY A 225 7.61 -8.66 13.21
N PHE A 226 6.76 -9.46 12.54
CA PHE A 226 5.53 -10.02 13.13
C PHE A 226 5.23 -11.41 12.57
N ASP A 227 4.31 -12.13 13.22
CA ASP A 227 3.85 -13.46 12.78
C ASP A 227 2.46 -13.33 12.09
N LEU A 228 2.36 -13.81 10.85
CA LEU A 228 1.10 -13.86 10.10
C LEU A 228 0.04 -14.72 10.78
N ALA A 229 0.44 -15.76 11.50
CA ALA A 229 -0.46 -16.64 12.25
C ALA A 229 -1.13 -15.93 13.45
N SER A 230 -0.62 -14.77 13.88
CA SER A 230 -1.22 -13.97 14.95
C SER A 230 -2.40 -13.10 14.47
N ILE A 231 -2.65 -13.00 13.18
CA ILE A 231 -3.76 -12.23 12.61
C ILE A 231 -5.09 -12.92 12.96
N ARG A 232 -5.94 -12.22 13.74
CA ARG A 232 -7.24 -12.73 14.17
C ARG A 232 -8.39 -12.25 13.29
N ALA A 233 -8.24 -11.08 12.69
CA ALA A 233 -9.24 -10.51 11.82
C ALA A 233 -9.38 -11.31 10.51
N PRO A 234 -10.58 -11.39 9.90
CA PRO A 234 -10.73 -11.95 8.57
C PRO A 234 -9.97 -11.12 7.54
N VAL A 235 -9.28 -11.80 6.62
CA VAL A 235 -8.45 -11.19 5.59
C VAL A 235 -8.97 -11.57 4.21
N ALA A 236 -9.21 -10.59 3.33
CA ALA A 236 -9.45 -10.82 1.92
C ALA A 236 -8.26 -10.36 1.09
N LEU A 237 -7.77 -11.26 0.23
CA LEU A 237 -6.65 -11.03 -0.67
C LEU A 237 -7.15 -11.00 -2.10
N TRP A 238 -6.92 -9.92 -2.85
CA TRP A 238 -7.18 -9.82 -4.29
C TRP A 238 -5.87 -9.74 -5.05
N HIS A 239 -5.70 -10.62 -6.03
CA HIS A 239 -4.47 -10.65 -6.82
C HIS A 239 -4.73 -11.02 -8.26
N GLY A 240 -4.41 -10.12 -9.20
CA GLY A 240 -4.58 -10.38 -10.64
C GLY A 240 -3.65 -11.48 -11.15
N LEU A 241 -4.18 -12.42 -11.94
CA LEU A 241 -3.36 -13.51 -12.47
C LEU A 241 -2.32 -13.06 -13.51
N ARG A 242 -2.45 -11.84 -14.05
CA ARG A 242 -1.48 -11.24 -14.99
C ARG A 242 -0.44 -10.33 -14.31
N ASP A 243 -0.40 -10.32 -12.98
CA ASP A 243 0.56 -9.51 -12.25
C ASP A 243 1.98 -10.08 -12.40
N THR A 244 2.88 -9.27 -12.96
CA THR A 244 4.31 -9.59 -13.13
C THR A 244 5.23 -8.70 -12.29
N ALA A 245 4.66 -7.79 -11.50
CA ALA A 245 5.38 -6.96 -10.53
C ALA A 245 5.45 -7.66 -9.17
N ALA A 246 4.29 -8.12 -8.69
CA ALA A 246 4.16 -9.01 -7.54
C ALA A 246 3.31 -10.20 -7.98
N PRO A 247 3.87 -11.32 -8.42
CA PRO A 247 3.09 -12.41 -9.00
C PRO A 247 2.11 -13.04 -8.01
N PRO A 248 1.00 -13.67 -8.49
CA PRO A 248 -0.06 -14.20 -7.63
C PRO A 248 0.39 -15.34 -6.70
N GLY A 249 1.58 -15.90 -6.90
CA GLY A 249 2.25 -16.82 -5.97
C GLY A 249 2.36 -16.26 -4.56
N HIS A 250 2.62 -14.95 -4.43
CA HIS A 250 2.68 -14.27 -3.14
C HIS A 250 1.37 -14.35 -2.37
N SER A 251 0.24 -14.00 -2.98
CA SER A 251 -1.07 -14.08 -2.31
C SER A 251 -1.53 -15.52 -2.08
N ARG A 252 -1.14 -16.48 -2.92
CA ARG A 252 -1.39 -17.91 -2.64
C ARG A 252 -0.64 -18.35 -1.40
N TRP A 253 0.63 -17.95 -1.28
CA TRP A 253 1.43 -18.25 -0.10
C TRP A 253 0.83 -17.60 1.16
N LEU A 254 0.50 -16.30 1.11
CA LEU A 254 -0.14 -15.57 2.22
C LEU A 254 -1.46 -16.24 2.65
N ALA A 255 -2.31 -16.65 1.72
CA ALA A 255 -3.57 -17.32 2.01
C ALA A 255 -3.39 -18.66 2.75
N GLY A 256 -2.26 -19.34 2.51
CA GLY A 256 -1.91 -20.57 3.24
C GLY A 256 -1.33 -20.36 4.63
N HIS A 257 -0.94 -19.12 4.99
CA HIS A 257 -0.25 -18.80 6.24
C HIS A 257 -1.03 -17.84 7.15
N ILE A 258 -2.14 -17.28 6.68
CA ILE A 258 -3.02 -16.41 7.48
C ILE A 258 -4.28 -17.21 7.83
N PRO A 259 -4.65 -17.38 9.13
CA PRO A 259 -5.70 -18.32 9.56
C PRO A 259 -7.09 -18.09 8.95
N HIS A 260 -7.48 -16.87 8.69
CA HIS A 260 -8.82 -16.52 8.20
C HIS A 260 -8.76 -15.76 6.88
N ALA A 261 -7.85 -16.20 5.98
CA ALA A 261 -7.68 -15.57 4.68
C ALA A 261 -8.61 -16.19 3.63
N THR A 262 -9.21 -15.33 2.81
CA THR A 262 -9.90 -15.67 1.57
C THR A 262 -9.18 -14.98 0.41
N ALA A 263 -8.82 -15.74 -0.64
CA ALA A 263 -8.09 -15.20 -1.77
C ALA A 263 -8.91 -15.23 -3.06
N HIS A 264 -8.85 -14.13 -3.81
CA HIS A 264 -9.54 -13.91 -5.07
C HIS A 264 -8.51 -13.66 -6.19
N PHE A 265 -8.58 -14.43 -7.27
CA PHE A 265 -7.62 -14.39 -8.37
C PHE A 265 -8.30 -14.10 -9.71
N PRO A 266 -8.69 -12.85 -10.02
CA PRO A 266 -9.27 -12.49 -11.30
C PRO A 266 -8.28 -12.73 -12.44
N ALA A 267 -8.74 -13.45 -13.50
CA ALA A 267 -7.87 -13.98 -14.54
C ALA A 267 -7.33 -12.93 -15.52
N ASP A 268 -8.05 -11.84 -15.68
CA ASP A 268 -7.81 -10.78 -16.67
C ASP A 268 -7.17 -9.50 -16.08
N GLN A 269 -6.85 -9.52 -14.78
CA GLN A 269 -6.33 -8.37 -14.05
C GLN A 269 -4.82 -8.48 -13.79
N ASP A 270 -4.19 -7.33 -13.65
CA ASP A 270 -2.77 -7.17 -13.37
C ASP A 270 -2.54 -6.31 -12.12
N HIS A 271 -1.27 -5.94 -11.85
CA HIS A 271 -0.87 -5.15 -10.70
C HIS A 271 -1.53 -3.78 -10.63
N THR A 272 -1.86 -3.19 -11.77
CA THR A 272 -2.32 -1.80 -11.86
C THR A 272 -3.82 -1.65 -11.67
N ASN A 273 -4.60 -2.66 -12.07
CA ASN A 273 -6.05 -2.57 -12.12
C ASN A 273 -6.81 -3.46 -11.13
N VAL A 274 -6.13 -4.40 -10.43
CA VAL A 274 -6.80 -5.34 -9.53
C VAL A 274 -7.51 -4.64 -8.36
N GLU A 275 -6.93 -3.58 -7.80
CA GLU A 275 -7.58 -2.81 -6.73
C GLU A 275 -8.80 -2.06 -7.27
N GLU A 276 -8.64 -1.35 -8.37
CA GLU A 276 -9.70 -0.53 -8.96
C GLU A 276 -10.90 -1.37 -9.39
N ASN A 277 -10.66 -2.49 -10.07
CA ASN A 277 -11.72 -3.34 -10.58
C ASN A 277 -12.44 -4.15 -9.49
N ASN A 278 -11.82 -4.33 -8.31
CA ASN A 278 -12.43 -5.06 -7.19
C ASN A 278 -12.85 -4.16 -6.02
N ARG A 279 -12.72 -2.84 -6.14
CA ARG A 279 -13.01 -1.86 -5.10
C ARG A 279 -14.41 -2.03 -4.49
N ALA A 280 -15.43 -2.18 -5.33
CA ALA A 280 -16.80 -2.39 -4.86
C ALA A 280 -16.97 -3.69 -4.05
N ALA A 281 -16.26 -4.76 -4.42
CA ALA A 281 -16.25 -6.01 -3.66
C ALA A 281 -15.55 -5.84 -2.30
N ALA A 282 -14.43 -5.13 -2.27
CA ALA A 282 -13.72 -4.85 -1.03
C ALA A 282 -14.51 -3.95 -0.07
N ILE A 283 -15.20 -2.93 -0.58
CA ILE A 283 -16.09 -2.10 0.23
C ILE A 283 -17.22 -2.95 0.84
N ARG A 284 -17.84 -3.84 0.07
CA ARG A 284 -18.82 -4.79 0.61
C ARG A 284 -18.20 -5.69 1.67
N TRP A 285 -17.03 -6.26 1.40
CA TRP A 285 -16.30 -7.08 2.36
C TRP A 285 -16.10 -6.37 3.70
N VAL A 286 -15.60 -5.13 3.68
CA VAL A 286 -15.43 -4.33 4.90
C VAL A 286 -16.76 -4.20 5.62
N ARG A 287 -17.84 -3.84 4.93
CA ARG A 287 -19.17 -3.63 5.52
C ARG A 287 -19.78 -4.90 6.13
N ASP A 288 -19.46 -6.06 5.59
CA ASP A 288 -19.96 -7.35 6.09
C ASP A 288 -19.19 -7.81 7.34
N HIS A 289 -18.10 -7.13 7.72
CA HIS A 289 -17.22 -7.51 8.83
C HIS A 289 -17.00 -6.40 9.88
N ILE A 290 -17.86 -5.39 9.92
CA ILE A 290 -17.81 -4.29 10.91
C ILE A 290 -18.76 -4.51 12.09
#